data_e3cd0110ddcad50a3238a4e5767cbee2
#
_entry.id   e3cd0110ddcad50a3238a4e5767cbee2
#
_cell.length_a   1.000
_cell.length_b   1.000
_cell.length_c   1.000
_cell.angle_alpha   90.00
_cell.angle_beta   90.00
_cell.angle_gamma   90.00
#
_symmetry.space_group_name_H-M   'P 1'
#
loop_
_entity.id
_entity.type
_entity.pdbx_description
1 polymer ?
#
loop_
_entity_poly.entity_id
_entity_poly.type
_entity_poly.pdbx_seq_one_letter_code
_entity_poly.pdbx_strand_id
1 'polypeptide(L)'
;MFLIFDTETTGLPRKWGARLTDFDNWPRAIQVAWQVHEMSGNCISNQSYIVYPDGFSIPYDSEKIHGISTQLGKKIGVEISFVLNKFHEDLERSEFICGHNLNFDEKILGSEYLRSKGTNPLQDFPKIDTCTEETAGICMLTGGRGRKFKLPTLMEL
;
A
#
# COMPACT_ATOMS: atom_id res chain seq x y z
N MET A 1 -8.00 -6.86 -16.22
CA MET A 1 -8.43 -6.31 -14.90
C MET A 1 -7.24 -5.61 -14.25
N PHE A 2 -7.48 -4.67 -13.35
CA PHE A 2 -6.41 -4.03 -12.58
C PHE A 2 -6.77 -3.97 -11.10
N LEU A 3 -5.74 -3.95 -10.25
CA LEU A 3 -5.87 -3.94 -8.81
C LEU A 3 -5.35 -2.60 -8.27
N ILE A 4 -6.19 -1.88 -7.54
CA ILE A 4 -5.83 -0.65 -6.83
C ILE A 4 -5.66 -1.01 -5.37
N PHE A 5 -4.57 -0.58 -4.72
CA PHE A 5 -4.38 -0.83 -3.29
C PHE A 5 -3.67 0.29 -2.56
N ASP A 6 -3.85 0.28 -1.26
CA ASP A 6 -3.25 1.21 -0.30
C ASP A 6 -2.98 0.49 1.02
N THR A 7 -2.01 0.98 1.81
CA THR A 7 -1.64 0.38 3.09
C THR A 7 -1.51 1.41 4.19
N GLU A 8 -2.01 1.08 5.40
CA GLU A 8 -1.66 1.77 6.61
C GLU A 8 -0.55 1.00 7.34
N THR A 9 0.37 1.72 7.99
CA THR A 9 1.60 1.14 8.52
C THR A 9 2.00 1.64 9.90
N THR A 10 2.95 0.97 10.55
CA THR A 10 3.54 1.42 11.83
C THR A 10 4.43 2.65 11.69
N GLY A 11 4.54 3.26 10.51
CA GLY A 11 5.34 4.46 10.24
C GLY A 11 6.05 4.41 8.90
N LEU A 12 7.17 5.11 8.80
CA LEU A 12 7.98 5.19 7.57
C LEU A 12 9.26 4.34 7.70
N PRO A 13 9.86 3.91 6.58
CA PRO A 13 11.13 3.19 6.61
C PRO A 13 12.26 4.12 7.09
N ARG A 14 13.25 3.57 7.79
CA ARG A 14 14.44 4.33 8.21
C ARG A 14 15.29 4.77 7.01
N LYS A 15 15.39 3.91 5.99
CA LYS A 15 16.09 4.16 4.72
C LYS A 15 15.26 3.66 3.55
N TRP A 16 14.90 4.53 2.64
CA TRP A 16 14.09 4.22 1.45
C TRP A 16 14.77 3.28 0.45
N GLY A 17 16.10 3.25 0.42
CA GLY A 17 16.90 2.40 -0.47
C GLY A 17 17.32 1.06 0.15
N ALA A 18 16.83 0.72 1.35
CA ALA A 18 17.17 -0.54 1.98
C ALA A 18 16.56 -1.74 1.21
N ARG A 19 17.19 -2.91 1.34
CA ARG A 19 16.64 -4.16 0.80
C ARG A 19 15.32 -4.48 1.51
N LEU A 20 14.36 -5.06 0.80
CA LEU A 20 13.07 -5.46 1.39
C LEU A 20 13.22 -6.56 2.47
N THR A 21 14.33 -7.27 2.47
CA THR A 21 14.70 -8.25 3.50
C THR A 21 15.32 -7.61 4.76
N ASP A 22 15.57 -6.31 4.75
CA ASP A 22 15.94 -5.57 5.96
C ASP A 22 14.67 -5.27 6.78
N PHE A 23 14.22 -6.28 7.50
CA PHE A 23 12.95 -6.26 8.21
C PHE A 23 12.89 -5.26 9.38
N ASP A 24 14.04 -4.85 9.91
CA ASP A 24 14.10 -3.80 10.94
C ASP A 24 13.96 -2.39 10.35
N ASN A 25 14.20 -2.26 9.05
CA ASN A 25 14.05 -1.01 8.33
C ASN A 25 12.61 -0.73 7.91
N TRP A 26 11.89 -1.78 7.44
CA TRP A 26 10.56 -1.61 6.86
C TRP A 26 9.48 -1.70 7.93
N PRO A 27 8.55 -0.72 7.99
CA PRO A 27 7.43 -0.77 8.91
C PRO A 27 6.51 -1.95 8.60
N ARG A 28 5.68 -2.31 9.58
CA ARG A 28 4.69 -3.38 9.46
C ARG A 28 3.40 -2.82 8.86
N ALA A 29 2.77 -3.58 7.98
CA ALA A 29 1.42 -3.27 7.52
C ALA A 29 0.42 -3.44 8.68
N ILE A 30 -0.48 -2.46 8.84
CA ILE A 30 -1.55 -2.44 9.85
C ILE A 30 -2.91 -2.63 9.19
N GLN A 31 -3.09 -2.08 8.00
CA GLN A 31 -4.26 -2.28 7.16
C GLN A 31 -3.80 -2.46 5.73
N VAL A 32 -4.50 -3.32 5.01
CA VAL A 32 -4.35 -3.46 3.55
C VAL A 32 -5.75 -3.37 2.96
N ALA A 33 -5.96 -2.43 2.07
CA ALA A 33 -7.20 -2.24 1.35
C ALA A 33 -6.94 -2.32 -0.16
N TRP A 34 -7.82 -3.00 -0.89
CA TRP A 34 -7.71 -3.06 -2.34
C TRP A 34 -9.05 -3.25 -3.03
N GLN A 35 -9.08 -2.87 -4.29
CA GLN A 35 -10.18 -3.13 -5.20
C GLN A 35 -9.65 -3.74 -6.50
N VAL A 36 -10.43 -4.63 -7.09
CA VAL A 36 -10.19 -5.13 -8.46
C VAL A 36 -11.25 -4.57 -9.36
N HIS A 37 -10.81 -4.02 -10.48
CA HIS A 37 -11.67 -3.42 -11.48
C HIS A 37 -11.48 -4.04 -12.86
N GLU A 38 -12.56 -4.10 -13.64
CA GLU A 38 -12.48 -4.29 -15.08
C GLU A 38 -11.92 -3.03 -15.74
N MET A 39 -11.43 -3.17 -16.98
CA MET A 39 -10.97 -2.01 -17.77
C MET A 39 -12.10 -1.03 -18.10
N SER A 40 -13.35 -1.44 -17.97
CA SER A 40 -14.54 -0.58 -18.06
C SER A 40 -14.77 0.29 -16.83
N GLY A 41 -14.04 0.05 -15.70
CA GLY A 41 -14.18 0.74 -14.43
C GLY A 41 -15.13 0.06 -13.43
N ASN A 42 -15.79 -1.04 -13.79
CA ASN A 42 -16.64 -1.78 -12.87
C ASN A 42 -15.82 -2.45 -11.76
N CYS A 43 -16.16 -2.19 -10.49
CA CYS A 43 -15.54 -2.84 -9.35
C CYS A 43 -16.07 -4.28 -9.20
N ILE A 44 -15.14 -5.26 -9.21
CA ILE A 44 -15.45 -6.69 -9.09
C ILE A 44 -15.17 -7.20 -7.68
N SER A 45 -14.13 -6.69 -7.02
CA SER A 45 -13.74 -7.05 -5.65
C SER A 45 -13.41 -5.80 -4.87
N ASN A 46 -13.85 -5.74 -3.62
CA ASN A 46 -13.53 -4.66 -2.68
C ASN A 46 -13.21 -5.28 -1.32
N GLN A 47 -11.95 -5.19 -0.90
CA GLN A 47 -11.43 -5.83 0.31
C GLN A 47 -10.72 -4.80 1.18
N SER A 48 -10.86 -4.95 2.50
CA SER A 48 -10.12 -4.17 3.48
C SER A 48 -9.96 -4.99 4.75
N TYR A 49 -8.72 -5.17 5.20
CA TYR A 49 -8.38 -5.95 6.38
C TYR A 49 -7.45 -5.19 7.30
N ILE A 50 -7.81 -5.13 8.57
CA ILE A 50 -6.88 -4.75 9.63
C ILE A 50 -6.03 -5.97 9.96
N VAL A 51 -4.72 -5.78 10.05
CA VAL A 51 -3.75 -6.83 10.36
C VAL A 51 -3.60 -6.97 11.87
N TYR A 52 -3.65 -8.21 12.36
CA TYR A 52 -3.34 -8.51 13.76
C TYR A 52 -1.87 -8.16 14.06
N PRO A 53 -1.59 -7.31 15.05
CA PRO A 53 -0.22 -6.89 15.38
C PRO A 53 0.52 -7.99 16.17
N ASP A 54 1.00 -9.01 15.46
CA ASP A 54 1.76 -10.10 16.05
C ASP A 54 3.23 -9.70 16.29
N GLY A 55 3.62 -9.71 17.57
CA GLY A 55 4.99 -9.38 18.00
C GLY A 55 5.37 -7.90 17.91
N PHE A 56 4.43 -6.99 17.60
CA PHE A 56 4.68 -5.54 17.57
C PHE A 56 3.51 -4.74 18.14
N SER A 57 3.75 -3.45 18.37
CA SER A 57 2.72 -2.47 18.74
C SER A 57 2.63 -1.37 17.69
N ILE A 58 1.46 -0.79 17.54
CA ILE A 58 1.22 0.35 16.65
C ILE A 58 1.64 1.62 17.40
N PRO A 59 2.59 2.42 16.88
CA PRO A 59 3.01 3.66 17.49
C PRO A 59 1.85 4.66 17.55
N TYR A 60 1.80 5.44 18.64
CA TYR A 60 0.75 6.44 18.83
C TYR A 60 0.68 7.48 17.70
N ASP A 61 1.84 7.88 17.14
CA ASP A 61 1.86 8.84 16.05
C ASP A 61 1.26 8.26 14.74
N SER A 62 1.42 6.97 14.50
CA SER A 62 0.75 6.27 13.39
C SER A 62 -0.75 6.14 13.66
N GLU A 63 -1.14 5.74 14.88
CA GLU A 63 -2.55 5.67 15.30
C GLU A 63 -3.30 6.99 15.09
N LYS A 64 -2.65 8.14 15.36
CA LYS A 64 -3.25 9.46 15.10
C LYS A 64 -3.57 9.71 13.62
N ILE A 65 -2.82 9.12 12.71
CA ILE A 65 -2.99 9.32 11.27
C ILE A 65 -4.13 8.45 10.75
N HIS A 66 -4.10 7.15 11.01
CA HIS A 66 -5.03 6.17 10.43
C HIS A 66 -6.13 5.69 11.40
N GLY A 67 -6.07 6.05 12.69
CA GLY A 67 -7.11 5.73 13.67
C GLY A 67 -7.11 4.29 14.20
N ILE A 68 -6.13 3.46 13.82
CA ILE A 68 -6.08 2.05 14.22
C ILE A 68 -5.11 1.89 15.39
N SER A 69 -5.66 1.59 16.57
CA SER A 69 -4.85 1.32 17.76
C SER A 69 -4.36 -0.13 17.82
N THR A 70 -3.32 -0.38 18.62
CA THR A 70 -2.87 -1.76 18.91
C THR A 70 -4.01 -2.60 19.51
N GLN A 71 -4.86 -2.02 20.35
CA GLN A 71 -6.01 -2.71 20.95
C GLN A 71 -7.06 -3.08 19.89
N LEU A 72 -7.35 -2.16 18.98
CA LEU A 72 -8.26 -2.42 17.87
C LEU A 72 -7.72 -3.53 16.97
N GLY A 73 -6.46 -3.45 16.56
CA GLY A 73 -5.80 -4.48 15.76
C GLY A 73 -5.83 -5.86 16.43
N LYS A 74 -5.61 -5.93 17.74
CA LYS A 74 -5.73 -7.19 18.49
C LYS A 74 -7.16 -7.71 18.59
N LYS A 75 -8.15 -6.84 18.57
CA LYS A 75 -9.57 -7.21 18.72
C LYS A 75 -10.18 -7.74 17.42
N ILE A 76 -9.91 -7.11 16.28
CA ILE A 76 -10.57 -7.39 15.01
C ILE A 76 -9.60 -7.71 13.86
N GLY A 77 -8.30 -7.59 14.10
CA GLY A 77 -7.29 -7.87 13.07
C GLY A 77 -7.21 -9.35 12.73
N VAL A 78 -6.82 -9.62 11.49
CA VAL A 78 -6.58 -10.96 10.97
C VAL A 78 -5.09 -11.18 10.71
N GLU A 79 -4.66 -12.43 10.67
CA GLU A 79 -3.27 -12.80 10.37
C GLU A 79 -2.81 -12.22 9.03
N ILE A 80 -1.60 -11.66 8.98
CA ILE A 80 -1.03 -11.10 7.74
C ILE A 80 -0.97 -12.15 6.62
N SER A 81 -0.70 -13.40 6.94
CA SER A 81 -0.67 -14.51 5.99
C SER A 81 -2.02 -14.72 5.28
N PHE A 82 -3.13 -14.54 5.99
CA PHE A 82 -4.47 -14.58 5.41
C PHE A 82 -4.70 -13.41 4.44
N VAL A 83 -4.33 -12.19 4.85
CA VAL A 83 -4.45 -10.98 4.02
C VAL A 83 -3.66 -11.14 2.73
N LEU A 84 -2.39 -11.57 2.84
CA LEU A 84 -1.52 -11.79 1.69
C LEU A 84 -2.03 -12.87 0.74
N ASN A 85 -2.67 -13.94 1.25
CA ASN A 85 -3.30 -14.95 0.40
C ASN A 85 -4.46 -14.36 -0.38
N LYS A 86 -5.35 -13.61 0.28
CA LYS A 86 -6.50 -12.96 -0.38
C LYS A 86 -6.08 -11.93 -1.41
N PHE A 87 -5.05 -11.13 -1.09
CA PHE A 87 -4.46 -10.18 -2.03
C PHE A 87 -3.86 -10.89 -3.24
N HIS A 88 -3.19 -12.02 -3.03
CA HIS A 88 -2.57 -12.79 -4.10
C HIS A 88 -3.60 -13.41 -5.06
N GLU A 89 -4.73 -13.92 -4.55
CA GLU A 89 -5.85 -14.41 -5.38
C GLU A 89 -6.35 -13.33 -6.35
N ASP A 90 -6.43 -12.09 -5.89
CA ASP A 90 -6.87 -10.94 -6.69
C ASP A 90 -5.75 -10.39 -7.60
N LEU A 91 -4.48 -10.46 -7.14
CA LEU A 91 -3.31 -10.09 -7.93
C LEU A 91 -3.15 -10.97 -9.17
N GLU A 92 -3.31 -12.31 -9.03
CA GLU A 92 -3.20 -13.26 -10.15
C GLU A 92 -4.22 -13.02 -11.27
N ARG A 93 -5.34 -12.38 -10.95
CA ARG A 93 -6.39 -12.02 -11.94
C ARG A 93 -6.16 -10.65 -12.58
N SER A 94 -5.17 -9.90 -12.11
CA SER A 94 -4.91 -8.53 -12.53
C SER A 94 -3.75 -8.46 -13.51
N GLU A 95 -3.82 -7.54 -14.45
CA GLU A 95 -2.79 -7.29 -15.46
C GLU A 95 -1.75 -6.28 -14.97
N PHE A 96 -2.16 -5.36 -14.08
CA PHE A 96 -1.31 -4.38 -13.43
C PHE A 96 -1.89 -3.96 -12.08
N ILE A 97 -1.02 -3.41 -11.24
CA ILE A 97 -1.38 -2.79 -9.98
C ILE A 97 -1.36 -1.26 -10.12
N CYS A 98 -2.19 -0.59 -9.32
CA CYS A 98 -2.29 0.86 -9.31
C CYS A 98 -2.34 1.37 -7.87
N GLY A 99 -1.83 2.57 -7.64
CA GLY A 99 -1.90 3.24 -6.35
C GLY A 99 -1.43 4.68 -6.44
N HIS A 100 -1.49 5.39 -5.31
CA HIS A 100 -1.02 6.76 -5.19
C HIS A 100 0.24 6.81 -4.32
N ASN A 101 1.38 7.19 -4.89
CA ASN A 101 2.71 7.01 -4.29
C ASN A 101 3.01 5.51 -4.05
N LEU A 102 2.61 4.70 -5.04
CA LEU A 102 2.60 3.24 -5.01
C LEU A 102 3.92 2.59 -4.59
N ASN A 103 5.05 3.26 -4.85
CA ASN A 103 6.38 2.76 -4.47
C ASN A 103 6.51 2.48 -2.96
N PHE A 104 5.77 3.20 -2.11
CA PHE A 104 5.74 2.92 -0.68
C PHE A 104 4.98 1.64 -0.38
N ASP A 105 3.73 1.55 -0.83
CA ASP A 105 2.83 0.44 -0.55
C ASP A 105 3.32 -0.89 -1.14
N GLU A 106 3.89 -0.84 -2.34
CA GLU A 106 4.55 -1.97 -2.97
C GLU A 106 5.69 -2.53 -2.10
N LYS A 107 6.52 -1.66 -1.53
CA LYS A 107 7.62 -2.07 -0.66
C LYS A 107 7.14 -2.60 0.69
N ILE A 108 6.09 -2.02 1.25
CA ILE A 108 5.47 -2.52 2.48
C ILE A 108 4.96 -3.94 2.27
N LEU A 109 4.09 -4.15 1.28
CA LEU A 109 3.57 -5.48 0.99
C LEU A 109 4.67 -6.46 0.56
N GLY A 110 5.62 -6.01 -0.26
CA GLY A 110 6.77 -6.83 -0.66
C GLY A 110 7.59 -7.31 0.53
N SER A 111 7.82 -6.44 1.53
CA SER A 111 8.49 -6.81 2.78
C SER A 111 7.67 -7.79 3.61
N GLU A 112 6.34 -7.61 3.72
CA GLU A 112 5.46 -8.56 4.41
C GLU A 112 5.40 -9.93 3.69
N TYR A 113 5.38 -9.95 2.36
CA TYR A 113 5.48 -11.19 1.58
C TYR A 113 6.80 -11.91 1.85
N LEU A 114 7.92 -11.21 1.86
CA LEU A 114 9.22 -11.81 2.16
C LEU A 114 9.31 -12.33 3.60
N ARG A 115 8.75 -11.62 4.59
CA ARG A 115 8.68 -12.08 5.99
C ARG A 115 7.83 -13.34 6.13
N SER A 116 6.68 -13.39 5.47
CA SER A 116 5.69 -14.45 5.65
C SER A 116 5.92 -15.66 4.74
N LYS A 117 6.41 -15.44 3.51
CA LYS A 117 6.43 -16.46 2.45
C LYS A 117 7.80 -16.64 1.78
N GLY A 118 8.76 -15.77 2.05
CA GLY A 118 10.09 -15.79 1.44
C GLY A 118 10.13 -15.37 -0.05
N THR A 119 9.01 -14.97 -0.63
CA THR A 119 8.89 -14.52 -2.02
C THR A 119 8.17 -13.18 -2.09
N ASN A 120 8.40 -12.40 -3.16
CA ASN A 120 7.70 -11.14 -3.40
C ASN A 120 7.07 -11.14 -4.80
N PRO A 121 5.76 -11.37 -4.93
CA PRO A 121 5.08 -11.41 -6.23
C PRO A 121 4.94 -10.03 -6.89
N LEU A 122 5.15 -8.94 -6.15
CA LEU A 122 4.99 -7.57 -6.66
C LEU A 122 6.24 -7.05 -7.39
N GLN A 123 7.40 -7.71 -7.24
CA GLN A 123 8.70 -7.18 -7.65
C GLN A 123 8.73 -6.74 -9.12
N ASP A 124 8.25 -7.58 -10.02
CA ASP A 124 8.24 -7.35 -11.47
C ASP A 124 6.82 -7.17 -12.03
N PHE A 125 5.84 -6.95 -11.15
CA PHE A 125 4.46 -6.78 -11.56
C PHE A 125 4.27 -5.43 -12.26
N PRO A 126 3.53 -5.36 -13.40
CA PRO A 126 3.25 -4.10 -14.07
C PRO A 126 2.51 -3.13 -13.13
N LYS A 127 2.89 -1.85 -13.13
CA LYS A 127 2.38 -0.87 -12.17
C LYS A 127 2.13 0.50 -12.76
N ILE A 128 1.13 1.18 -12.21
CA ILE A 128 0.79 2.58 -12.51
C ILE A 128 0.74 3.35 -11.18
N ASP A 129 1.52 4.40 -11.09
CA ASP A 129 1.50 5.33 -9.96
C ASP A 129 0.79 6.62 -10.37
N THR A 130 -0.24 7.02 -9.64
CA THR A 130 -0.96 8.27 -9.90
C THR A 130 -0.30 9.51 -9.26
N CYS A 131 0.71 9.33 -8.40
CA CYS A 131 1.46 10.42 -7.77
C CYS A 131 2.63 10.87 -8.66
N THR A 132 2.35 11.34 -9.88
CA THR A 132 3.36 11.73 -10.87
C THR A 132 3.18 13.17 -11.37
N GLU A 133 4.26 13.74 -11.94
CA GLU A 133 4.17 15.05 -12.60
C GLU A 133 3.28 15.02 -13.85
N GLU A 134 3.15 13.88 -14.51
CA GLU A 134 2.27 13.69 -15.65
C GLU A 134 0.80 13.81 -15.20
N THR A 135 0.41 13.10 -14.16
CA THR A 135 -0.93 13.19 -13.56
C THR A 135 -1.21 14.62 -13.08
N ALA A 136 -0.24 15.26 -12.42
CA ALA A 136 -0.35 16.65 -12.00
C ALA A 136 -0.56 17.60 -13.18
N GLY A 137 0.08 17.33 -14.33
CA GLY A 137 -0.11 18.07 -15.57
C GLY A 137 -1.51 17.91 -16.15
N ILE A 138 -2.04 16.70 -16.17
CA ILE A 138 -3.40 16.38 -16.61
C ILE A 138 -4.43 17.12 -15.73
N CYS A 139 -4.22 17.10 -14.41
CA CYS A 139 -5.08 17.77 -13.43
C CYS A 139 -4.84 19.29 -13.32
N MET A 140 -3.93 19.86 -14.11
CA MET A 140 -3.57 21.28 -14.13
C MET A 140 -3.11 21.83 -12.76
N LEU A 141 -2.46 21.01 -11.94
CA LEU A 141 -1.98 21.40 -10.60
C LEU A 141 -0.72 22.26 -10.72
N THR A 142 -0.77 23.48 -10.20
CA THR A 142 0.35 24.42 -10.25
C THR A 142 1.41 24.05 -9.20
N GLY A 143 2.67 23.97 -9.63
CA GLY A 143 3.81 23.69 -8.75
C GLY A 143 4.26 24.91 -7.95
N GLY A 144 4.80 24.66 -6.75
CA GLY A 144 5.52 25.66 -5.95
C GLY A 144 7.03 25.40 -5.94
N ARG A 145 7.84 26.37 -5.50
CA ARG A 145 9.30 26.24 -5.32
C ARG A 145 10.07 25.79 -6.57
N GLY A 146 9.72 26.33 -7.76
CA GLY A 146 10.43 26.04 -9.01
C GLY A 146 10.03 24.74 -9.73
N ARG A 147 9.04 24.00 -9.22
CA ARG A 147 8.44 22.87 -9.94
C ARG A 147 7.33 23.37 -10.87
N LYS A 148 7.22 22.77 -12.04
CA LYS A 148 6.17 23.12 -13.01
C LYS A 148 4.78 22.72 -12.50
N PHE A 149 4.68 21.56 -11.84
CA PHE A 149 3.47 21.06 -11.25
C PHE A 149 3.69 20.64 -9.79
N LYS A 150 2.63 20.69 -8.97
CA LYS A 150 2.57 20.07 -7.65
C LYS A 150 2.23 18.60 -7.85
N LEU A 151 2.90 17.68 -7.13
CA LEU A 151 2.45 16.29 -7.11
C LEU A 151 1.01 16.23 -6.55
N PRO A 152 0.12 15.48 -7.20
CA PRO A 152 -1.27 15.42 -6.78
C PRO A 152 -1.40 14.72 -5.42
N THR A 153 -2.45 15.08 -4.69
CA THR A 153 -2.95 14.30 -3.57
C THR A 153 -4.21 13.56 -4.01
N LEU A 154 -4.61 12.51 -3.29
CA LEU A 154 -5.86 11.78 -3.59
C LEU A 154 -7.12 12.67 -3.58
N MET A 155 -7.05 13.82 -2.88
CA MET A 155 -8.15 14.78 -2.85
C MET A 155 -8.22 15.68 -4.08
N GLU A 156 -7.20 15.69 -4.93
CA GLU A 156 -7.06 16.54 -6.12
C GLU A 156 -7.23 15.73 -7.42
N LEU A 157 -7.37 14.41 -7.33
CA LEU A 157 -7.64 13.48 -8.43
C LEU A 157 -9.14 13.16 -8.53
#